data_ed903f44efcd0e00415c471caa565a81
#
_entry.id   ed903f44efcd0e00415c471caa565a81
#
_cell.length_a   1.000
_cell.length_b   1.000
_cell.length_c   1.000
_cell.angle_alpha   90.00
_cell.angle_beta   90.00
_cell.angle_gamma   90.00
#
_symmetry.space_group_name_H-M   'P 1'
#
loop_
_entity.id
_entity.type
_entity.pdbx_description
1 polymer ?
#
loop_
_entity_poly.entity_id
_entity_poly.type
_entity_poly.pdbx_seq_one_letter_code
_entity_poly.pdbx_strand_id
1 'polypeptide(L)'
;MMTKKKLLATLALWVLAATAFSCNQESGASGQFAAQDSLVAQPEEHHLSLLIAGDLMQHGPQIKAALQPDGSYNYEECFARVKPMIEQADVAIANFEVTLGGKPYSGYPQFSAPDDYLRACIDAGFDVMLTANNHCLDSRRRGLERTILMMDSLRVPHLGTYVNRKEREYNYPFLLERNGVRVVLLNFTYGTNGIAIEKPNVVNLMDTTEIARDIVNAQKMNPDVIIAIPHWGIEYQTLPSQQQREMAQWLLRKGVDHVVGGHPHVAQPVELLNGRNVVAWSLGNVISNQSTPNTYGGYMMRLDFTKRDSVTTLSDCGYMPYWVSRPHDNGHRHQYRILSFEEPDSVLTATERKRRDTIRTAMRALFKKHNRGGIREIPFETNQ
;
A
#
# COMPACT_ATOMS: atom_id res chain seq x y z
N MET A 1 37.20 1.02 42.44
CA MET A 1 36.44 1.27 43.68
C MET A 1 34.99 0.87 43.44
N MET A 2 34.59 -0.07 44.28
CA MET A 2 33.26 -0.74 44.32
C MET A 2 32.12 0.22 44.60
N THR A 3 30.91 -0.05 44.12
CA THR A 3 29.83 -0.50 45.03
C THR A 3 28.65 -1.10 44.27
N LYS A 4 28.27 -2.30 44.71
CA LYS A 4 27.03 -3.06 44.42
C LYS A 4 25.87 -2.50 45.26
N LYS A 5 24.63 -2.55 44.71
CA LYS A 5 23.38 -2.71 45.51
C LYS A 5 22.34 -3.35 44.53
N LYS A 6 21.96 -4.52 44.75
CA LYS A 6 21.07 -5.32 45.64
C LYS A 6 19.67 -5.43 45.06
N LEU A 7 19.41 -6.66 44.72
CA LEU A 7 18.17 -7.34 44.36
C LEU A 7 17.18 -7.30 45.55
N LEU A 8 15.88 -7.11 45.30
CA LEU A 8 14.81 -7.45 46.25
C LEU A 8 13.71 -8.21 45.52
N ALA A 9 13.62 -9.49 45.87
CA ALA A 9 12.55 -10.39 45.54
C ALA A 9 11.41 -10.22 46.56
N THR A 10 10.18 -10.16 46.10
CA THR A 10 8.98 -10.23 46.96
C THR A 10 8.24 -11.54 46.69
N LEU A 11 8.31 -12.43 47.66
CA LEU A 11 7.48 -13.64 47.82
C LEU A 11 6.06 -13.21 48.23
N ALA A 12 5.03 -13.69 47.57
CA ALA A 12 3.65 -13.63 48.06
C ALA A 12 3.22 -14.98 48.64
N LEU A 13 2.87 -14.98 49.92
CA LEU A 13 2.39 -16.10 50.72
C LEU A 13 0.96 -16.51 50.30
N TRP A 14 0.77 -17.83 50.16
CA TRP A 14 -0.55 -18.46 50.13
C TRP A 14 -1.05 -18.73 51.57
N VAL A 15 -2.26 -18.25 51.92
CA VAL A 15 -2.96 -18.63 53.13
C VAL A 15 -4.08 -19.59 52.76
N LEU A 16 -3.96 -20.84 53.23
CA LEU A 16 -5.03 -21.83 53.25
C LEU A 16 -5.91 -21.53 54.48
N ALA A 17 -7.20 -21.37 54.28
CA ALA A 17 -8.21 -21.44 55.37
C ALA A 17 -9.07 -22.68 55.12
N ALA A 18 -8.91 -23.69 55.98
CA ALA A 18 -9.82 -24.80 56.12
C ALA A 18 -10.90 -24.43 57.14
N THR A 19 -12.16 -24.61 56.79
CA THR A 19 -13.27 -24.63 57.78
C THR A 19 -14.16 -25.85 57.56
N ALA A 20 -14.51 -26.42 58.67
CA ALA A 20 -15.06 -27.71 58.89
C ALA A 20 -16.53 -27.91 58.47
N PHE A 21 -16.83 -29.14 58.21
CA PHE A 21 -18.15 -29.73 58.02
C PHE A 21 -19.10 -29.53 59.20
N SER A 22 -20.32 -29.16 58.88
CA SER A 22 -21.47 -29.50 59.74
C SER A 22 -22.59 -30.08 58.87
N CYS A 23 -22.96 -31.29 59.20
CA CYS A 23 -24.06 -32.04 58.60
C CYS A 23 -25.39 -31.60 59.19
N ASN A 24 -26.38 -31.24 58.39
CA ASN A 24 -27.78 -31.36 58.76
C ASN A 24 -28.60 -31.83 57.55
N GLN A 25 -29.26 -32.96 57.72
CA GLN A 25 -30.29 -33.53 56.85
C GLN A 25 -31.61 -32.79 57.09
N GLU A 26 -32.33 -32.37 56.02
CA GLU A 26 -33.74 -32.69 55.87
C GLU A 26 -34.32 -32.19 54.53
N SER A 27 -34.99 -33.18 53.87
CA SER A 27 -36.21 -33.10 53.07
C SER A 27 -36.32 -32.18 51.86
N GLY A 28 -36.34 -32.79 50.71
CA GLY A 28 -37.34 -32.72 49.66
C GLY A 28 -37.70 -31.36 49.06
N ALA A 29 -37.07 -31.05 47.90
CA ALA A 29 -37.71 -30.22 46.86
C ALA A 29 -37.11 -30.54 45.48
N SER A 30 -37.98 -30.79 44.53
CA SER A 30 -37.69 -31.01 43.12
C SER A 30 -36.80 -29.93 42.54
N GLY A 31 -35.52 -30.25 42.34
CA GLY A 31 -34.58 -29.36 41.70
C GLY A 31 -34.81 -29.35 40.17
N GLN A 32 -35.34 -28.24 39.67
CA GLN A 32 -35.20 -27.87 38.27
C GLN A 32 -33.66 -27.72 37.97
N PHE A 33 -33.13 -28.59 37.17
CA PHE A 33 -31.83 -28.40 36.57
C PHE A 33 -31.99 -27.16 35.67
N ALA A 34 -31.55 -25.98 36.12
CA ALA A 34 -31.29 -24.86 35.26
C ALA A 34 -30.17 -25.31 34.29
N ALA A 35 -30.53 -25.47 33.05
CA ALA A 35 -29.55 -25.60 32.02
C ALA A 35 -28.64 -24.37 32.10
N GLN A 36 -27.38 -24.57 32.48
CA GLN A 36 -26.36 -23.58 32.29
C GLN A 36 -26.24 -23.39 30.77
N ASP A 37 -26.89 -22.36 30.22
CA ASP A 37 -26.57 -21.83 28.92
C ASP A 37 -25.06 -21.52 28.95
N SER A 38 -24.27 -22.44 28.43
CA SER A 38 -22.89 -22.15 28.09
C SER A 38 -22.95 -21.04 27.05
N LEU A 39 -22.69 -19.81 27.46
CA LEU A 39 -22.40 -18.72 26.55
C LEU A 39 -21.22 -19.18 25.69
N VAL A 40 -21.52 -19.76 24.54
CA VAL A 40 -20.54 -20.01 23.49
C VAL A 40 -20.05 -18.60 23.13
N ALA A 41 -18.84 -18.27 23.54
CA ALA A 41 -18.21 -17.02 23.15
C ALA A 41 -18.30 -16.93 21.63
N GLN A 42 -18.91 -15.85 21.13
CA GLN A 42 -18.95 -15.61 19.70
C GLN A 42 -17.50 -15.51 19.21
N PRO A 43 -17.15 -16.16 18.10
CA PRO A 43 -15.79 -16.09 17.57
C PRO A 43 -15.41 -14.62 17.35
N GLU A 44 -14.21 -14.25 17.80
CA GLU A 44 -13.69 -12.91 17.61
C GLU A 44 -13.49 -12.67 16.11
N GLU A 45 -14.13 -11.63 15.58
CA GLU A 45 -14.08 -11.27 14.17
C GLU A 45 -13.29 -9.99 13.98
N HIS A 46 -12.26 -10.04 13.14
CA HIS A 46 -11.39 -8.92 12.82
C HIS A 46 -11.55 -8.52 11.36
N HIS A 47 -11.51 -7.22 11.08
CA HIS A 47 -11.61 -6.68 9.73
C HIS A 47 -10.41 -5.80 9.43
N LEU A 48 -9.87 -5.93 8.21
CA LEU A 48 -8.81 -5.09 7.71
C LEU A 48 -9.12 -4.69 6.27
N SER A 49 -9.12 -3.39 5.98
CA SER A 49 -9.17 -2.87 4.64
C SER A 49 -7.81 -2.31 4.21
N LEU A 50 -7.29 -2.79 3.09
CA LEU A 50 -6.08 -2.28 2.47
C LEU A 50 -6.44 -1.53 1.17
N LEU A 51 -5.82 -0.37 0.98
CA LEU A 51 -5.86 0.38 -0.27
C LEU A 51 -4.46 0.44 -0.85
N ILE A 52 -4.27 -0.08 -2.06
CA ILE A 52 -2.96 -0.08 -2.73
C ILE A 52 -3.06 0.81 -3.96
N ALA A 53 -2.21 1.84 -4.02
CA ALA A 53 -2.14 2.83 -5.09
C ALA A 53 -0.87 2.66 -5.92
N GLY A 54 -0.91 3.16 -7.16
CA GLY A 54 0.19 3.07 -8.11
C GLY A 54 1.29 4.11 -7.89
N ASP A 55 1.77 4.68 -9.00
CA ASP A 55 3.03 5.41 -9.06
C ASP A 55 2.86 6.89 -8.69
N LEU A 56 3.48 7.31 -7.59
CA LEU A 56 3.59 8.69 -7.11
C LEU A 56 4.84 9.34 -7.73
N MET A 57 4.66 10.09 -8.81
CA MET A 57 5.76 10.70 -9.57
C MET A 57 5.82 12.21 -9.41
N GLN A 58 7.00 12.82 -9.65
CA GLN A 58 7.23 14.27 -9.55
C GLN A 58 8.02 14.80 -10.75
N HIS A 59 7.32 15.17 -11.81
CA HIS A 59 7.94 15.80 -12.97
C HIS A 59 8.22 17.29 -12.75
N GLY A 60 9.13 17.87 -13.54
CA GLY A 60 9.49 19.28 -13.46
C GLY A 60 8.30 20.25 -13.46
N PRO A 61 7.28 20.08 -14.33
CA PRO A 61 6.07 20.91 -14.29
C PRO A 61 5.28 20.80 -12.97
N GLN A 62 5.25 19.62 -12.32
CA GLN A 62 4.59 19.44 -11.02
C GLN A 62 5.36 20.17 -9.91
N ILE A 63 6.70 20.07 -9.89
CA ILE A 63 7.56 20.80 -8.96
C ILE A 63 7.34 22.32 -9.12
N LYS A 64 7.33 22.80 -10.38
CA LYS A 64 7.08 24.21 -10.68
C LYS A 64 5.68 24.66 -10.24
N ALA A 65 4.67 23.83 -10.43
CA ALA A 65 3.29 24.12 -10.04
C ALA A 65 3.13 24.23 -8.52
N ALA A 66 3.86 23.43 -7.76
CA ALA A 66 3.82 23.40 -6.29
C ALA A 66 4.61 24.55 -5.64
N LEU A 67 5.55 25.18 -6.38
CA LEU A 67 6.41 26.24 -5.85
C LEU A 67 5.59 27.47 -5.46
N GLN A 68 5.74 27.93 -4.21
CA GLN A 68 5.10 29.10 -3.64
C GLN A 68 6.01 30.35 -3.74
N PRO A 69 5.45 31.57 -3.61
CA PRO A 69 6.24 32.82 -3.67
C PRO A 69 7.34 32.91 -2.59
N ASP A 70 7.19 32.26 -1.46
CA ASP A 70 8.17 32.22 -0.37
C ASP A 70 9.28 31.17 -0.56
N GLY A 71 9.20 30.40 -1.66
CA GLY A 71 10.15 29.32 -1.98
C GLY A 71 9.84 27.97 -1.36
N SER A 72 8.74 27.83 -0.63
CA SER A 72 8.20 26.54 -0.16
C SER A 72 7.44 25.80 -1.28
N TYR A 73 7.01 24.58 -1.02
CA TYR A 73 6.24 23.78 -1.97
C TYR A 73 4.93 23.31 -1.32
N ASN A 74 3.80 23.50 -2.01
CA ASN A 74 2.49 23.09 -1.56
C ASN A 74 1.86 22.13 -2.57
N TYR A 75 1.50 20.92 -2.10
CA TYR A 75 0.87 19.85 -2.88
C TYR A 75 -0.53 19.52 -2.37
N GLU A 76 -1.10 20.27 -1.43
CA GLU A 76 -2.39 19.97 -0.79
C GLU A 76 -3.50 19.74 -1.82
N GLU A 77 -3.64 20.62 -2.81
CA GLU A 77 -4.65 20.50 -3.87
C GLU A 77 -4.50 19.24 -4.72
N CYS A 78 -3.30 18.65 -4.78
CA CYS A 78 -3.07 17.43 -5.54
C CYS A 78 -3.92 16.26 -5.01
N PHE A 79 -4.08 16.17 -3.70
CA PHE A 79 -4.70 15.04 -3.02
C PHE A 79 -6.04 15.38 -2.37
N ALA A 80 -6.41 16.65 -2.24
CA ALA A 80 -7.59 17.10 -1.48
C ALA A 80 -8.88 16.33 -1.82
N ARG A 81 -9.08 15.99 -3.09
CA ARG A 81 -10.30 15.31 -3.56
C ARG A 81 -10.29 13.79 -3.35
N VAL A 82 -9.12 13.18 -3.20
CA VAL A 82 -8.99 11.72 -2.99
C VAL A 82 -8.63 11.35 -1.57
N LYS A 83 -8.18 12.32 -0.77
CA LYS A 83 -7.85 12.13 0.64
C LYS A 83 -8.96 11.43 1.43
N PRO A 84 -10.23 11.87 1.38
CA PRO A 84 -11.29 11.22 2.15
C PRO A 84 -11.48 9.73 1.82
N MET A 85 -11.16 9.33 0.59
CA MET A 85 -11.22 7.94 0.15
C MET A 85 -10.01 7.13 0.63
N ILE A 86 -8.82 7.74 0.57
CA ILE A 86 -7.59 7.08 1.06
C ILE A 86 -7.72 6.80 2.56
N GLU A 87 -8.25 7.77 3.32
CA GLU A 87 -8.47 7.67 4.76
C GLU A 87 -9.58 6.69 5.19
N GLN A 88 -10.40 6.18 4.27
CA GLN A 88 -11.39 5.14 4.56
C GLN A 88 -10.77 3.75 4.71
N ALA A 89 -9.56 3.53 4.22
CA ALA A 89 -8.84 2.28 4.43
C ALA A 89 -8.14 2.27 5.78
N ASP A 90 -8.03 1.10 6.41
CA ASP A 90 -7.24 0.94 7.63
C ASP A 90 -5.74 1.16 7.37
N VAL A 91 -5.28 0.84 6.17
CA VAL A 91 -3.90 1.08 5.70
C VAL A 91 -3.90 1.37 4.20
N ALA A 92 -3.27 2.47 3.82
CA ALA A 92 -3.06 2.86 2.43
C ALA A 92 -1.57 2.77 2.04
N ILE A 93 -1.28 2.15 0.91
CA ILE A 93 0.06 1.82 0.41
C ILE A 93 0.24 2.45 -0.97
N ALA A 94 1.38 3.09 -1.26
CA ALA A 94 1.66 3.64 -2.59
C ALA A 94 3.12 3.44 -3.02
N ASN A 95 3.36 3.38 -4.33
CA ASN A 95 4.70 3.35 -4.89
C ASN A 95 5.26 4.77 -4.99
N PHE A 96 6.30 5.07 -4.19
CA PHE A 96 6.99 6.35 -4.17
C PHE A 96 8.11 6.35 -5.24
N GLU A 97 7.74 6.73 -6.47
CA GLU A 97 8.59 6.57 -7.66
C GLU A 97 9.42 7.82 -7.96
N VAL A 98 10.12 8.30 -6.94
CA VAL A 98 11.07 9.40 -7.00
C VAL A 98 12.13 9.24 -5.92
N THR A 99 13.24 9.98 -6.04
CA THR A 99 14.18 10.15 -4.90
C THR A 99 13.96 11.50 -4.22
N LEU A 100 14.34 11.60 -2.96
CA LEU A 100 14.47 12.83 -2.19
C LEU A 100 15.96 13.24 -2.12
N GLY A 101 16.56 13.49 -3.29
CA GLY A 101 18.01 13.78 -3.41
C GLY A 101 18.44 15.13 -2.83
N GLY A 102 17.49 16.00 -2.50
CA GLY A 102 17.72 17.39 -2.10
C GLY A 102 17.86 18.32 -3.31
N LYS A 103 18.16 19.59 -3.04
CA LYS A 103 18.35 20.60 -4.11
C LYS A 103 19.64 20.35 -4.92
N PRO A 104 19.68 20.63 -6.21
CA PRO A 104 18.56 21.14 -7.01
C PRO A 104 17.51 20.04 -7.26
N TYR A 105 16.23 20.40 -7.19
CA TYR A 105 15.14 19.50 -7.52
C TYR A 105 15.03 19.29 -9.04
N SER A 106 14.65 18.07 -9.46
CA SER A 106 14.57 17.71 -10.87
C SER A 106 13.42 16.73 -11.14
N GLY A 107 12.86 16.82 -12.34
CA GLY A 107 11.96 15.82 -12.90
C GLY A 107 12.71 14.82 -13.78
N TYR A 108 11.96 14.21 -14.74
CA TYR A 108 12.52 13.26 -15.70
C TYR A 108 13.76 13.85 -16.43
N PRO A 109 14.80 13.05 -16.68
CA PRO A 109 14.89 11.60 -16.50
C PRO A 109 15.38 11.15 -15.10
N GLN A 110 15.85 12.04 -14.26
CA GLN A 110 16.36 11.72 -12.92
C GLN A 110 15.63 12.56 -11.88
N PHE A 111 14.72 11.91 -11.16
CA PHE A 111 13.84 12.57 -10.21
C PHE A 111 14.55 12.89 -8.90
N SER A 112 14.43 14.16 -8.46
CA SER A 112 14.75 14.61 -7.12
C SER A 112 13.63 15.53 -6.64
N ALA A 113 12.69 14.99 -5.89
CA ALA A 113 11.52 15.73 -5.42
C ALA A 113 11.82 16.59 -4.18
N PRO A 114 11.06 17.69 -3.96
CA PRO A 114 11.04 18.37 -2.67
C PRO A 114 10.54 17.44 -1.55
N ASP A 115 11.06 17.60 -0.33
CA ASP A 115 10.62 16.83 0.84
C ASP A 115 9.13 17.04 1.16
N ASP A 116 8.61 18.22 0.83
CA ASP A 116 7.20 18.58 0.97
C ASP A 116 6.28 17.65 0.17
N TYR A 117 6.78 17.03 -0.91
CA TYR A 117 6.01 16.05 -1.66
C TYR A 117 5.74 14.76 -0.84
N LEU A 118 6.74 14.24 -0.14
CA LEU A 118 6.54 13.10 0.76
C LEU A 118 5.57 13.46 1.89
N ARG A 119 5.70 14.66 2.49
CA ARG A 119 4.77 15.13 3.52
C ARG A 119 3.34 15.18 3.00
N ALA A 120 3.13 15.71 1.79
CA ALA A 120 1.81 15.75 1.19
C ALA A 120 1.23 14.36 0.90
N CYS A 121 2.05 13.37 0.53
CA CYS A 121 1.61 11.99 0.38
C CYS A 121 1.16 11.39 1.73
N ILE A 122 1.90 11.65 2.81
CA ILE A 122 1.52 11.22 4.17
C ILE A 122 0.23 11.92 4.61
N ASP A 123 0.16 13.24 4.43
CA ASP A 123 -1.02 14.03 4.79
C ASP A 123 -2.26 13.63 3.97
N ALA A 124 -2.07 13.07 2.78
CA ALA A 124 -3.14 12.49 1.97
C ALA A 124 -3.67 11.15 2.51
N GLY A 125 -3.00 10.55 3.51
CA GLY A 125 -3.41 9.30 4.15
C GLY A 125 -2.64 8.06 3.72
N PHE A 126 -1.55 8.19 2.96
CA PHE A 126 -0.70 7.03 2.65
C PHE A 126 0.19 6.66 3.84
N ASP A 127 0.03 5.43 4.33
CA ASP A 127 0.69 4.91 5.54
C ASP A 127 2.03 4.21 5.23
N VAL A 128 2.15 3.58 4.06
CA VAL A 128 3.33 2.76 3.69
C VAL A 128 3.81 3.14 2.30
N MET A 129 5.13 3.39 2.16
CA MET A 129 5.76 3.72 0.88
C MET A 129 6.55 2.54 0.32
N LEU A 130 6.28 2.18 -0.94
CA LEU A 130 7.07 1.22 -1.69
C LEU A 130 8.20 1.96 -2.41
N THR A 131 9.42 1.49 -2.26
CA THR A 131 10.61 2.18 -2.78
C THR A 131 11.41 1.36 -3.79
N ALA A 132 11.09 0.06 -4.00
CA ALA A 132 11.70 -0.72 -5.06
C ALA A 132 11.03 -0.40 -6.40
N ASN A 133 11.55 0.57 -7.11
CA ASN A 133 11.16 0.97 -8.45
C ASN A 133 12.39 1.35 -9.29
N ASN A 134 12.21 1.57 -10.58
CA ASN A 134 13.32 1.89 -11.48
C ASN A 134 13.94 3.28 -11.25
N HIS A 135 13.23 4.18 -10.55
CA HIS A 135 13.69 5.54 -10.22
C HIS A 135 14.32 5.66 -8.81
N CYS A 136 14.41 4.59 -8.05
CA CYS A 136 14.93 4.62 -6.66
C CYS A 136 16.41 5.04 -6.55
N LEU A 137 17.15 5.02 -7.65
CA LEU A 137 18.57 5.41 -7.72
C LEU A 137 18.82 6.67 -8.56
N ASP A 138 17.82 7.45 -8.93
CA ASP A 138 17.99 8.62 -9.79
C ASP A 138 18.98 9.64 -9.23
N SER A 139 18.96 9.86 -7.93
CA SER A 139 19.96 10.69 -7.23
C SER A 139 21.12 9.86 -6.64
N ARG A 140 21.40 8.69 -7.23
CA ARG A 140 22.48 7.75 -6.85
C ARG A 140 22.36 7.30 -5.39
N ARG A 141 23.46 6.77 -4.85
CA ARG A 141 23.56 6.33 -3.46
C ARG A 141 23.06 7.38 -2.46
N ARG A 142 23.54 8.62 -2.61
CA ARG A 142 23.15 9.71 -1.71
C ARG A 142 21.65 9.97 -1.69
N GLY A 143 21.00 9.90 -2.88
CA GLY A 143 19.57 10.09 -2.99
C GLY A 143 18.77 8.95 -2.36
N LEU A 144 19.18 7.69 -2.59
CA LEU A 144 18.56 6.53 -1.97
C LEU A 144 18.65 6.62 -0.44
N GLU A 145 19.87 6.83 0.11
CA GLU A 145 20.07 6.93 1.55
C GLU A 145 19.31 8.10 2.18
N ARG A 146 19.23 9.26 1.47
CA ARG A 146 18.46 10.41 1.94
C ARG A 146 16.97 10.16 1.91
N THR A 147 16.46 9.46 0.88
CA THR A 147 15.03 9.10 0.79
C THR A 147 14.63 8.23 1.99
N ILE A 148 15.43 7.21 2.30
CA ILE A 148 15.24 6.37 3.50
C ILE A 148 15.25 7.23 4.77
N LEU A 149 16.29 8.06 4.96
CA LEU A 149 16.42 8.94 6.12
C LEU A 149 15.21 9.87 6.29
N MET A 150 14.67 10.40 5.20
CA MET A 150 13.49 11.27 5.25
C MET A 150 12.24 10.48 5.66
N MET A 151 12.04 9.28 5.14
CA MET A 151 10.93 8.40 5.54
C MET A 151 11.03 8.02 7.02
N ASP A 152 12.22 7.62 7.49
CA ASP A 152 12.48 7.32 8.90
C ASP A 152 12.22 8.52 9.81
N SER A 153 12.68 9.72 9.42
CA SER A 153 12.50 10.95 10.20
C SER A 153 11.03 11.34 10.36
N LEU A 154 10.22 11.02 9.37
CA LEU A 154 8.76 11.22 9.37
C LEU A 154 8.00 10.01 9.92
N ARG A 155 8.71 8.96 10.32
CA ARG A 155 8.15 7.69 10.84
C ARG A 155 7.18 7.02 9.86
N VAL A 156 7.49 7.11 8.57
CA VAL A 156 6.71 6.45 7.52
C VAL A 156 7.30 5.08 7.24
N PRO A 157 6.58 4.00 7.47
CA PRO A 157 6.98 2.67 7.05
C PRO A 157 7.27 2.62 5.55
N HIS A 158 8.39 1.99 5.20
CA HIS A 158 8.78 1.84 3.80
C HIS A 158 9.49 0.51 3.56
N LEU A 159 9.45 0.02 2.34
CA LEU A 159 10.12 -1.21 1.95
C LEU A 159 10.55 -1.19 0.49
N GLY A 160 11.63 -1.91 0.21
CA GLY A 160 12.13 -2.08 -1.16
C GLY A 160 13.58 -1.64 -1.37
N THR A 161 14.02 -0.59 -0.66
CA THR A 161 15.41 -0.09 -0.67
C THR A 161 15.95 0.03 0.74
N TYR A 162 17.27 -0.18 0.93
CA TYR A 162 17.90 -0.22 2.25
C TYR A 162 19.32 0.32 2.18
N VAL A 163 19.79 0.95 3.24
CA VAL A 163 21.17 1.47 3.31
C VAL A 163 22.22 0.36 3.33
N ASN A 164 21.85 -0.85 3.80
CA ASN A 164 22.73 -2.01 3.77
C ASN A 164 21.95 -3.34 3.93
N ARG A 165 22.66 -4.47 3.76
CA ARG A 165 22.07 -5.80 3.86
C ARG A 165 21.49 -6.12 5.24
N LYS A 166 22.13 -5.65 6.32
CA LYS A 166 21.67 -5.89 7.70
C LYS A 166 20.33 -5.20 7.96
N GLU A 167 20.16 -3.97 7.48
CA GLU A 167 18.89 -3.25 7.58
C GLU A 167 17.79 -3.96 6.78
N ARG A 168 18.10 -4.43 5.56
CA ARG A 168 17.17 -5.24 4.79
C ARG A 168 16.73 -6.50 5.54
N GLU A 169 17.67 -7.25 6.09
CA GLU A 169 17.37 -8.48 6.82
C GLU A 169 16.54 -8.25 8.08
N TYR A 170 16.65 -7.07 8.70
CA TYR A 170 15.85 -6.69 9.86
C TYR A 170 14.44 -6.24 9.49
N ASN A 171 14.27 -5.49 8.39
CA ASN A 171 13.03 -4.84 8.01
C ASN A 171 12.25 -5.57 6.89
N TYR A 172 12.79 -6.66 6.32
CA TYR A 172 12.18 -7.32 5.17
C TYR A 172 12.30 -8.85 5.26
N PRO A 173 11.22 -9.60 4.99
CA PRO A 173 9.90 -9.14 4.50
C PRO A 173 9.18 -8.22 5.48
N PHE A 174 8.35 -7.29 4.97
CA PHE A 174 7.70 -6.28 5.80
C PHE A 174 6.39 -6.84 6.39
N LEU A 175 6.35 -6.96 7.71
CA LEU A 175 5.14 -7.39 8.43
C LEU A 175 4.33 -6.17 8.86
N LEU A 176 3.09 -6.10 8.39
CA LEU A 176 2.06 -5.18 8.81
C LEU A 176 1.08 -5.91 9.74
N GLU A 177 0.92 -5.42 10.96
CA GLU A 177 -0.10 -5.91 11.89
C GLU A 177 -1.11 -4.80 12.16
N ARG A 178 -2.37 -5.03 11.78
CA ARG A 178 -3.44 -4.06 11.98
C ARG A 178 -4.76 -4.78 12.23
N ASN A 179 -5.53 -4.31 13.21
CA ASN A 179 -6.84 -4.87 13.53
C ASN A 179 -6.84 -6.41 13.72
N GLY A 180 -5.79 -6.99 14.32
CA GLY A 180 -5.68 -8.44 14.53
C GLY A 180 -5.33 -9.27 13.28
N VAL A 181 -5.15 -8.65 12.12
CA VAL A 181 -4.73 -9.29 10.86
C VAL A 181 -3.25 -9.02 10.58
N ARG A 182 -2.53 -10.06 10.17
CA ARG A 182 -1.09 -10.05 9.88
C ARG A 182 -0.85 -10.16 8.37
N VAL A 183 -0.39 -9.08 7.76
CA VAL A 183 -0.13 -9.04 6.32
C VAL A 183 1.37 -8.89 6.08
N VAL A 184 1.97 -9.75 5.28
CA VAL A 184 3.35 -9.57 4.84
C VAL A 184 3.37 -8.98 3.43
N LEU A 185 4.11 -7.87 3.28
CA LEU A 185 4.30 -7.18 2.01
C LEU A 185 5.68 -7.51 1.43
N LEU A 186 5.69 -7.82 0.13
CA LEU A 186 6.90 -8.04 -0.67
C LEU A 186 6.91 -7.00 -1.81
N ASN A 187 7.96 -6.15 -1.87
CA ASN A 187 8.14 -5.17 -2.94
C ASN A 187 9.51 -5.36 -3.60
N PHE A 188 9.53 -5.42 -4.93
CA PHE A 188 10.74 -5.60 -5.75
C PHE A 188 10.55 -5.02 -7.14
N THR A 189 11.66 -4.67 -7.82
CA THR A 189 11.66 -4.01 -9.13
C THR A 189 12.45 -4.79 -10.17
N TYR A 190 12.06 -4.64 -11.44
CA TYR A 190 12.77 -5.22 -12.58
C TYR A 190 14.18 -4.64 -12.78
N GLY A 191 14.43 -3.43 -12.30
CA GLY A 191 15.70 -2.75 -12.50
C GLY A 191 15.75 -1.34 -11.93
N THR A 192 16.84 -0.63 -12.24
CA THR A 192 17.17 0.71 -11.72
C THR A 192 17.61 1.65 -12.86
N ASN A 193 16.96 1.58 -14.02
CA ASN A 193 17.28 2.38 -15.22
C ASN A 193 18.76 2.34 -15.61
N GLY A 194 19.41 1.17 -15.41
CA GLY A 194 20.84 0.98 -15.71
C GLY A 194 21.79 1.64 -14.72
N ILE A 195 21.29 2.24 -13.64
CA ILE A 195 22.11 2.82 -12.57
C ILE A 195 22.58 1.69 -11.65
N ALA A 196 23.91 1.56 -11.50
CA ALA A 196 24.47 0.54 -10.64
C ALA A 196 24.14 0.79 -9.16
N ILE A 197 23.80 -0.30 -8.44
CA ILE A 197 23.60 -0.26 -6.99
C ILE A 197 24.99 -0.22 -6.32
N GLU A 198 25.31 0.89 -5.67
CA GLU A 198 26.56 1.07 -4.96
C GLU A 198 26.48 0.41 -3.59
N LYS A 199 27.47 -0.45 -3.26
CA LYS A 199 27.58 -1.02 -1.92
C LYS A 199 27.81 0.09 -0.88
N PRO A 200 27.23 -0.02 0.34
CA PRO A 200 26.50 -1.18 0.88
C PRO A 200 24.99 -1.21 0.57
N ASN A 201 24.46 -0.26 -0.22
CA ASN A 201 23.03 -0.16 -0.48
C ASN A 201 22.45 -1.43 -1.10
N VAL A 202 21.18 -1.67 -0.83
CA VAL A 202 20.40 -2.80 -1.36
C VAL A 202 19.10 -2.28 -1.96
N VAL A 203 18.78 -2.76 -3.17
CA VAL A 203 17.47 -2.62 -3.80
C VAL A 203 16.93 -4.02 -4.02
N ASN A 204 15.70 -4.26 -3.66
CA ASN A 204 15.04 -5.53 -3.93
C ASN A 204 14.80 -5.66 -5.44
N LEU A 205 15.65 -6.40 -6.10
CA LEU A 205 15.51 -6.69 -7.53
C LEU A 205 14.61 -7.91 -7.75
N MET A 206 14.08 -8.04 -8.98
CA MET A 206 13.24 -9.16 -9.41
C MET A 206 14.10 -10.41 -9.69
N ASP A 207 14.82 -10.86 -8.67
CA ASP A 207 15.61 -12.09 -8.64
C ASP A 207 14.79 -13.20 -7.99
N THR A 208 14.45 -14.23 -8.75
CA THR A 208 13.59 -15.33 -8.26
C THR A 208 14.22 -16.13 -7.12
N THR A 209 15.55 -16.17 -7.00
CA THR A 209 16.26 -16.83 -5.89
C THR A 209 16.09 -16.05 -4.59
N GLU A 210 16.30 -14.72 -4.64
CA GLU A 210 16.11 -13.86 -3.48
C GLU A 210 14.62 -13.82 -3.09
N ILE A 211 13.71 -13.64 -4.06
CA ILE A 211 12.27 -13.59 -3.81
C ILE A 211 11.77 -14.92 -3.20
N ALA A 212 12.25 -16.08 -3.68
CA ALA A 212 11.89 -17.37 -3.10
C ALA A 212 12.31 -17.47 -1.62
N ARG A 213 13.51 -16.96 -1.28
CA ARG A 213 13.99 -16.89 0.11
C ARG A 213 13.13 -15.95 0.95
N ASP A 214 12.77 -14.80 0.41
CA ASP A 214 11.91 -13.82 1.07
C ASP A 214 10.51 -14.39 1.33
N ILE A 215 9.92 -15.13 0.39
CA ILE A 215 8.64 -15.81 0.59
C ILE A 215 8.73 -16.86 1.72
N VAL A 216 9.80 -17.65 1.77
CA VAL A 216 10.02 -18.62 2.87
C VAL A 216 10.15 -17.89 4.21
N ASN A 217 10.84 -16.76 4.24
CA ASN A 217 10.96 -15.96 5.46
C ASN A 217 9.62 -15.29 5.83
N ALA A 218 8.84 -14.82 4.87
CA ALA A 218 7.49 -14.31 5.07
C ALA A 218 6.59 -15.38 5.73
N GLN A 219 6.59 -16.60 5.22
CA GLN A 219 5.80 -17.73 5.76
C GLN A 219 6.17 -18.06 7.22
N LYS A 220 7.45 -17.93 7.59
CA LYS A 220 7.91 -18.12 9.00
C LYS A 220 7.39 -17.05 9.96
N MET A 221 6.94 -15.92 9.46
CA MET A 221 6.35 -14.85 10.28
C MET A 221 4.91 -15.16 10.67
N ASN A 222 4.36 -16.30 10.25
CA ASN A 222 2.96 -16.70 10.44
C ASN A 222 1.96 -15.61 9.98
N PRO A 223 2.04 -15.15 8.73
CA PRO A 223 1.11 -14.18 8.19
C PRO A 223 -0.28 -14.81 7.96
N ASP A 224 -1.29 -13.95 8.02
CA ASP A 224 -2.63 -14.30 7.54
C ASP A 224 -2.71 -14.18 6.01
N VAL A 225 -1.95 -13.20 5.44
CA VAL A 225 -1.94 -12.90 4.01
C VAL A 225 -0.52 -12.47 3.58
N ILE A 226 -0.07 -12.92 2.41
CA ILE A 226 1.16 -12.45 1.75
C ILE A 226 0.80 -11.73 0.45
N ILE A 227 1.19 -10.46 0.31
CA ILE A 227 0.95 -9.65 -0.88
C ILE A 227 2.28 -9.28 -1.53
N ALA A 228 2.46 -9.64 -2.80
CA ALA A 228 3.58 -9.16 -3.60
C ALA A 228 3.18 -7.92 -4.39
N ILE A 229 4.02 -6.88 -4.34
CA ILE A 229 3.80 -5.61 -5.04
C ILE A 229 5.01 -5.35 -5.95
N PRO A 230 5.08 -6.02 -7.11
CA PRO A 230 6.17 -5.87 -8.06
C PRO A 230 6.07 -4.58 -8.87
N HIS A 231 7.23 -3.97 -9.14
CA HIS A 231 7.39 -2.90 -10.10
C HIS A 231 7.97 -3.50 -11.39
N TRP A 232 7.11 -3.75 -12.39
CA TRP A 232 7.38 -4.66 -13.49
C TRP A 232 6.65 -4.33 -14.80
N GLY A 233 6.93 -5.08 -15.85
CA GLY A 233 6.23 -5.00 -17.15
C GLY A 233 6.89 -4.05 -18.13
N ILE A 234 6.11 -3.55 -19.07
CA ILE A 234 6.59 -2.69 -20.16
C ILE A 234 5.79 -1.39 -20.12
N GLU A 235 6.49 -0.25 -20.10
CA GLU A 235 5.88 1.08 -20.09
C GLU A 235 4.83 1.23 -21.21
N TYR A 236 3.70 1.83 -20.84
CA TYR A 236 2.58 2.22 -21.71
C TYR A 236 1.81 1.06 -22.35
N GLN A 237 2.13 -0.19 -22.03
CA GLN A 237 1.36 -1.35 -22.47
C GLN A 237 0.13 -1.52 -21.58
N THR A 238 -1.06 -1.49 -22.18
CA THR A 238 -2.35 -1.62 -21.43
C THR A 238 -2.72 -3.06 -21.11
N LEU A 239 -1.99 -4.04 -21.62
CA LEU A 239 -2.14 -5.46 -21.29
C LEU A 239 -0.85 -6.01 -20.69
N PRO A 240 -0.94 -6.93 -19.72
CA PRO A 240 0.23 -7.51 -19.11
C PRO A 240 1.06 -8.33 -20.11
N SER A 241 2.37 -8.19 -20.03
CA SER A 241 3.34 -8.96 -20.80
C SER A 241 3.33 -10.44 -20.38
N GLN A 242 3.93 -11.29 -21.21
CA GLN A 242 4.12 -12.71 -20.88
C GLN A 242 4.96 -12.87 -19.60
N GLN A 243 6.01 -12.06 -19.42
CA GLN A 243 6.84 -12.10 -18.22
C GLN A 243 6.07 -11.75 -16.94
N GLN A 244 5.17 -10.76 -16.98
CA GLN A 244 4.30 -10.46 -15.84
C GLN A 244 3.43 -11.66 -15.49
N ARG A 245 2.81 -12.31 -16.48
CA ARG A 245 1.95 -13.49 -16.28
C ARG A 245 2.71 -14.67 -15.67
N GLU A 246 3.89 -14.97 -16.18
CA GLU A 246 4.75 -16.05 -15.67
C GLU A 246 5.20 -15.79 -14.24
N MET A 247 5.62 -14.56 -13.94
CA MET A 247 6.04 -14.16 -12.59
C MET A 247 4.86 -14.22 -11.61
N ALA A 248 3.68 -13.68 -11.96
CA ALA A 248 2.50 -13.76 -11.10
C ALA A 248 2.12 -15.21 -10.78
N GLN A 249 2.07 -16.06 -11.79
CA GLN A 249 1.79 -17.49 -11.58
C GLN A 249 2.84 -18.17 -10.70
N TRP A 250 4.12 -17.80 -10.86
CA TRP A 250 5.19 -18.33 -10.03
C TRP A 250 5.05 -17.87 -8.57
N LEU A 251 4.75 -16.60 -8.32
CA LEU A 251 4.51 -16.04 -6.98
C LEU A 251 3.35 -16.75 -6.28
N LEU A 252 2.21 -16.91 -6.96
CA LEU A 252 1.04 -17.61 -6.42
C LEU A 252 1.36 -19.08 -6.10
N ARG A 253 2.10 -19.79 -6.97
CA ARG A 253 2.55 -21.17 -6.68
C ARG A 253 3.50 -21.25 -5.50
N LYS A 254 4.23 -20.18 -5.16
CA LYS A 254 5.13 -20.12 -4.00
C LYS A 254 4.44 -19.76 -2.69
N GLY A 255 3.13 -19.45 -2.73
CA GLY A 255 2.32 -19.16 -1.56
C GLY A 255 2.11 -17.68 -1.30
N VAL A 256 2.30 -16.82 -2.30
CA VAL A 256 1.80 -15.46 -2.28
C VAL A 256 0.29 -15.49 -2.54
N ASP A 257 -0.50 -14.74 -1.78
CA ASP A 257 -1.97 -14.72 -1.90
C ASP A 257 -2.45 -13.72 -2.96
N HIS A 258 -1.86 -12.54 -3.01
CA HIS A 258 -2.25 -11.49 -3.95
C HIS A 258 -1.02 -10.84 -4.61
N VAL A 259 -1.22 -10.37 -5.85
CA VAL A 259 -0.18 -9.66 -6.61
C VAL A 259 -0.76 -8.34 -7.12
N VAL A 260 -0.13 -7.23 -6.77
CA VAL A 260 -0.58 -5.88 -7.16
C VAL A 260 0.58 -5.11 -7.76
N GLY A 261 0.60 -4.98 -9.08
CA GLY A 261 1.74 -4.44 -9.83
C GLY A 261 1.69 -2.95 -10.14
N GLY A 262 2.85 -2.36 -10.41
CA GLY A 262 3.08 -0.99 -10.91
C GLY A 262 4.12 -0.97 -12.02
N HIS A 263 4.53 0.22 -12.49
CA HIS A 263 5.53 0.51 -13.53
C HIS A 263 4.98 0.81 -14.94
N PRO A 264 4.01 0.11 -15.55
CA PRO A 264 3.57 0.46 -16.91
C PRO A 264 3.02 1.88 -17.07
N HIS A 265 2.80 2.61 -15.97
CA HIS A 265 2.24 3.97 -15.91
C HIS A 265 0.84 4.11 -16.52
N VAL A 266 0.24 3.00 -16.88
CA VAL A 266 -1.13 2.88 -17.38
C VAL A 266 -1.86 1.80 -16.61
N ALA A 267 -3.16 1.98 -16.41
CA ALA A 267 -3.99 0.95 -15.83
C ALA A 267 -3.97 -0.31 -16.71
N GLN A 268 -3.66 -1.46 -16.11
CA GLN A 268 -3.83 -2.78 -16.70
C GLN A 268 -4.99 -3.52 -16.00
N PRO A 269 -5.55 -4.59 -16.60
CA PRO A 269 -6.67 -5.33 -16.04
C PRO A 269 -6.43 -5.87 -14.63
N VAL A 270 -7.52 -6.28 -13.98
CA VAL A 270 -7.51 -6.98 -12.68
C VAL A 270 -8.20 -8.33 -12.85
N GLU A 271 -7.65 -9.36 -12.21
CA GLU A 271 -8.19 -10.72 -12.24
C GLU A 271 -8.37 -11.23 -10.79
N LEU A 272 -9.55 -11.75 -10.48
CA LEU A 272 -9.80 -12.54 -9.27
C LEU A 272 -9.79 -14.01 -9.66
N LEU A 273 -8.70 -14.70 -9.33
CA LEU A 273 -8.47 -16.10 -9.67
C LEU A 273 -9.09 -17.01 -8.60
N ASN A 274 -9.90 -17.98 -9.03
CA ASN A 274 -10.54 -18.97 -8.14
C ASN A 274 -11.34 -18.33 -6.98
N GLY A 275 -11.83 -17.11 -7.15
CA GLY A 275 -12.58 -16.39 -6.13
C GLY A 275 -11.77 -15.96 -4.88
N ARG A 276 -10.42 -16.03 -4.91
CA ARG A 276 -9.58 -15.80 -3.72
C ARG A 276 -8.29 -15.02 -3.97
N ASN A 277 -7.64 -15.20 -5.10
CA ASN A 277 -6.36 -14.55 -5.37
C ASN A 277 -6.54 -13.38 -6.35
N VAL A 278 -6.23 -12.17 -5.92
CA VAL A 278 -6.26 -10.98 -6.78
C VAL A 278 -4.93 -10.82 -7.48
N VAL A 279 -4.97 -10.59 -8.80
CA VAL A 279 -3.85 -10.12 -9.59
C VAL A 279 -4.24 -8.82 -10.30
N ALA A 280 -3.77 -7.69 -9.79
CA ALA A 280 -3.86 -6.39 -10.43
C ALA A 280 -2.56 -6.15 -11.20
N TRP A 281 -2.62 -6.13 -12.53
CA TRP A 281 -1.40 -6.17 -13.35
C TRP A 281 -0.61 -4.87 -13.32
N SER A 282 -1.28 -3.71 -13.33
CA SER A 282 -0.71 -2.39 -13.10
C SER A 282 -1.79 -1.41 -12.66
N LEU A 283 -1.50 -0.68 -11.60
CA LEU A 283 -2.39 0.35 -11.07
C LEU A 283 -2.35 1.66 -11.84
N GLY A 284 -1.30 1.88 -12.65
CA GLY A 284 -1.03 3.14 -13.34
C GLY A 284 -0.51 4.23 -12.42
N ASN A 285 -0.48 5.47 -12.90
CA ASN A 285 0.00 6.62 -12.13
C ASN A 285 -1.04 7.11 -11.14
N VAL A 286 -0.66 7.33 -9.87
CA VAL A 286 -1.46 8.14 -8.94
C VAL A 286 -1.42 9.59 -9.40
N ILE A 287 -0.22 10.11 -9.65
CA ILE A 287 -0.02 11.46 -10.17
C ILE A 287 1.27 11.53 -10.98
N SER A 288 1.20 12.10 -12.18
CA SER A 288 2.36 12.32 -13.05
C SER A 288 2.11 13.46 -14.03
N ASN A 289 3.14 13.85 -14.78
CA ASN A 289 3.00 14.76 -15.93
C ASN A 289 3.31 14.05 -17.26
N GLN A 290 3.28 12.73 -17.31
CA GLN A 290 3.48 11.99 -18.55
C GLN A 290 2.36 12.30 -19.55
N SER A 291 2.71 12.46 -20.85
CA SER A 291 1.76 12.84 -21.92
C SER A 291 1.35 11.69 -22.82
N THR A 292 1.92 10.50 -22.64
CA THR A 292 1.53 9.29 -23.38
C THR A 292 0.04 8.97 -23.09
N PRO A 293 -0.72 8.52 -24.09
CA PRO A 293 -2.12 8.12 -23.86
C PRO A 293 -2.27 7.13 -22.70
N ASN A 294 -3.35 7.28 -21.95
CA ASN A 294 -3.71 6.46 -20.77
C ASN A 294 -2.80 6.62 -19.52
N THR A 295 -1.80 7.55 -19.53
CA THR A 295 -0.97 7.83 -18.33
C THR A 295 -1.57 8.91 -17.42
N TYR A 296 -2.78 9.40 -17.74
CA TYR A 296 -3.44 10.52 -17.02
C TYR A 296 -4.23 10.09 -15.80
N GLY A 297 -4.04 8.88 -15.33
CA GLY A 297 -4.72 8.32 -14.18
C GLY A 297 -4.47 6.84 -14.05
N GLY A 298 -5.14 6.26 -13.09
CA GLY A 298 -5.04 4.84 -12.75
C GLY A 298 -6.22 4.41 -11.90
N TYR A 299 -5.99 3.44 -11.06
CA TYR A 299 -6.94 3.02 -10.04
C TYR A 299 -6.22 2.62 -8.77
N MET A 300 -6.88 2.73 -7.64
CA MET A 300 -6.45 2.14 -6.39
C MET A 300 -7.15 0.80 -6.22
N MET A 301 -6.41 -0.22 -5.77
CA MET A 301 -6.97 -1.55 -5.50
C MET A 301 -7.34 -1.64 -4.02
N ARG A 302 -8.60 -1.92 -3.73
CA ARG A 302 -9.08 -2.20 -2.38
C ARG A 302 -9.19 -3.70 -2.16
N LEU A 303 -8.64 -4.16 -1.03
CA LEU A 303 -8.71 -5.53 -0.55
C LEU A 303 -9.22 -5.52 0.89
N ASP A 304 -10.38 -6.13 1.12
CA ASP A 304 -10.98 -6.23 2.46
C ASP A 304 -10.85 -7.67 2.97
N PHE A 305 -10.31 -7.82 4.17
CA PHE A 305 -10.10 -9.11 4.81
C PHE A 305 -10.96 -9.24 6.06
N THR A 306 -11.51 -10.43 6.24
CA THR A 306 -12.17 -10.82 7.49
C THR A 306 -11.46 -12.03 8.06
N LYS A 307 -11.04 -11.91 9.33
CA LYS A 307 -10.43 -13.00 10.10
C LYS A 307 -11.39 -13.43 11.20
N ARG A 308 -11.72 -14.72 11.20
CA ARG A 308 -12.49 -15.40 12.25
C ARG A 308 -11.63 -16.49 12.83
N ASP A 309 -11.33 -16.40 14.12
CA ASP A 309 -10.37 -17.28 14.79
C ASP A 309 -9.00 -17.27 14.08
N SER A 310 -8.61 -18.38 13.47
CA SER A 310 -7.34 -18.53 12.74
C SER A 310 -7.50 -18.46 11.21
N VAL A 311 -8.70 -18.24 10.69
CA VAL A 311 -8.98 -18.25 9.25
C VAL A 311 -9.20 -16.85 8.73
N THR A 312 -8.34 -16.40 7.83
CA THR A 312 -8.48 -15.10 7.14
C THR A 312 -8.96 -15.33 5.71
N THR A 313 -9.96 -14.57 5.29
CA THR A 313 -10.55 -14.62 3.95
C THR A 313 -10.56 -13.24 3.32
N LEU A 314 -10.35 -13.16 2.00
CA LEU A 314 -10.69 -11.98 1.22
C LEU A 314 -12.22 -11.86 1.18
N SER A 315 -12.77 -10.94 1.96
CA SER A 315 -14.23 -10.77 2.10
C SER A 315 -14.83 -9.89 1.00
N ASP A 316 -14.06 -8.91 0.51
CA ASP A 316 -14.42 -8.06 -0.64
C ASP A 316 -13.16 -7.55 -1.35
N CYS A 317 -13.31 -7.19 -2.62
CA CYS A 317 -12.27 -6.51 -3.38
C CYS A 317 -12.86 -5.73 -4.55
N GLY A 318 -12.20 -4.64 -4.91
CA GLY A 318 -12.60 -3.83 -6.05
C GLY A 318 -11.56 -2.79 -6.40
N TYR A 319 -11.78 -2.10 -7.52
CA TYR A 319 -10.90 -1.04 -7.98
C TYR A 319 -11.61 0.31 -7.97
N MET A 320 -10.89 1.35 -7.61
CA MET A 320 -11.36 2.73 -7.48
C MET A 320 -10.63 3.59 -8.51
N PRO A 321 -11.24 3.86 -9.67
CA PRO A 321 -10.55 4.58 -10.74
C PRO A 321 -10.55 6.08 -10.51
N TYR A 322 -9.50 6.75 -10.97
CA TYR A 322 -9.32 8.19 -10.91
C TYR A 322 -8.56 8.71 -12.14
N TRP A 323 -8.53 10.03 -12.29
CA TRP A 323 -7.77 10.71 -13.32
C TRP A 323 -7.08 11.97 -12.77
N VAL A 324 -6.08 12.47 -13.49
CA VAL A 324 -5.31 13.65 -13.09
C VAL A 324 -5.70 14.85 -13.97
N SER A 325 -6.30 15.85 -13.35
CA SER A 325 -6.47 17.18 -13.94
C SER A 325 -5.16 17.97 -13.81
N ARG A 326 -4.78 18.63 -14.88
CA ARG A 326 -3.52 19.38 -14.98
C ARG A 326 -3.79 20.88 -15.13
N PRO A 327 -2.80 21.75 -14.86
CA PRO A 327 -2.95 23.19 -14.97
C PRO A 327 -3.54 23.70 -16.30
N HIS A 328 -3.19 23.06 -17.42
CA HIS A 328 -3.75 23.43 -18.73
C HIS A 328 -5.19 22.94 -18.96
N ASP A 329 -5.66 21.96 -18.19
CA ASP A 329 -7.03 21.45 -18.27
C ASP A 329 -7.98 22.31 -17.40
N ASN A 330 -7.55 22.67 -16.20
CA ASN A 330 -8.37 23.36 -15.21
C ASN A 330 -8.26 24.89 -15.24
N GLY A 331 -7.34 25.45 -16.01
CA GLY A 331 -7.11 26.89 -16.08
C GLY A 331 -6.35 27.47 -14.88
N HIS A 332 -5.97 26.65 -13.91
CA HIS A 332 -5.24 27.06 -12.71
C HIS A 332 -3.75 26.70 -12.86
N ARG A 333 -2.88 27.66 -13.00
CA ARG A 333 -1.45 27.49 -13.34
C ARG A 333 -0.64 26.64 -12.35
N HIS A 334 -1.15 26.44 -11.12
CA HIS A 334 -0.44 25.83 -10.01
C HIS A 334 -1.15 24.61 -9.42
N GLN A 335 -2.08 23.97 -10.17
CA GLN A 335 -2.87 22.91 -9.61
C GLN A 335 -2.86 21.64 -10.49
N TYR A 336 -2.21 20.60 -9.98
CA TYR A 336 -2.48 19.21 -10.35
C TYR A 336 -3.50 18.68 -9.35
N ARG A 337 -4.54 18.00 -9.81
CA ARG A 337 -5.58 17.43 -8.95
C ARG A 337 -5.87 16.00 -9.36
N ILE A 338 -5.90 15.09 -8.40
CA ILE A 338 -6.39 13.73 -8.59
C ILE A 338 -7.89 13.77 -8.35
N LEU A 339 -8.68 13.33 -9.33
CA LEU A 339 -10.13 13.47 -9.34
C LEU A 339 -10.80 12.13 -9.64
N SER A 340 -11.95 11.89 -9.00
CA SER A 340 -12.84 10.78 -9.35
C SER A 340 -13.42 10.93 -10.77
N PHE A 341 -13.78 9.83 -11.39
CA PHE A 341 -14.61 9.87 -12.61
C PHE A 341 -16.03 10.37 -12.37
N GLU A 342 -16.48 10.35 -11.12
CA GLU A 342 -17.82 10.80 -10.71
C GLU A 342 -17.85 12.27 -10.24
N GLU A 343 -16.71 13.00 -10.39
CA GLU A 343 -16.68 14.42 -10.07
C GLU A 343 -17.76 15.17 -10.85
N PRO A 344 -18.58 16.02 -10.20
CA PRO A 344 -19.69 16.71 -10.85
C PRO A 344 -19.26 17.63 -12.00
N ASP A 345 -20.00 17.65 -13.09
CA ASP A 345 -19.71 18.52 -14.25
C ASP A 345 -19.66 20.01 -13.90
N SER A 346 -20.39 20.41 -12.87
CA SER A 346 -20.48 21.80 -12.41
C SER A 346 -19.15 22.35 -11.87
N VAL A 347 -18.25 21.48 -11.37
CA VAL A 347 -16.95 21.88 -10.82
C VAL A 347 -15.79 21.65 -11.80
N LEU A 348 -16.08 21.16 -13.00
CA LEU A 348 -15.10 20.87 -14.04
C LEU A 348 -15.20 21.86 -15.21
N THR A 349 -14.07 22.29 -15.76
CA THR A 349 -14.02 23.02 -17.04
C THR A 349 -14.47 22.12 -18.20
N ALA A 350 -14.77 22.70 -19.33
CA ALA A 350 -15.10 21.93 -20.54
C ALA A 350 -13.96 21.02 -20.98
N THR A 351 -12.70 21.45 -20.82
CA THR A 351 -11.50 20.67 -21.14
C THR A 351 -11.36 19.50 -20.20
N GLU A 352 -11.57 19.70 -18.91
CA GLU A 352 -11.53 18.65 -17.89
C GLU A 352 -12.61 17.58 -18.14
N ARG A 353 -13.84 17.98 -18.41
CA ARG A 353 -14.92 17.04 -18.73
C ARG A 353 -14.56 16.16 -19.93
N LYS A 354 -14.10 16.77 -21.03
CA LYS A 354 -13.67 16.03 -22.22
C LYS A 354 -12.54 15.03 -21.91
N ARG A 355 -11.55 15.45 -21.10
CA ARG A 355 -10.42 14.60 -20.70
C ARG A 355 -10.89 13.45 -19.81
N ARG A 356 -11.64 13.75 -18.75
CA ARG A 356 -12.25 12.74 -17.86
C ARG A 356 -13.01 11.67 -18.66
N ASP A 357 -13.91 12.12 -19.55
CA ASP A 357 -14.77 11.22 -20.32
C ASP A 357 -13.99 10.35 -21.29
N THR A 358 -12.91 10.87 -21.88
CA THR A 358 -12.01 10.10 -22.74
C THR A 358 -11.31 9.00 -21.94
N ILE A 359 -10.72 9.34 -20.80
CA ILE A 359 -9.97 8.40 -19.96
C ILE A 359 -10.95 7.37 -19.37
N ARG A 360 -12.07 7.80 -18.83
CA ARG A 360 -13.11 6.94 -18.26
C ARG A 360 -13.60 5.91 -19.27
N THR A 361 -13.92 6.37 -20.50
CA THR A 361 -14.38 5.48 -21.56
C THR A 361 -13.33 4.44 -21.93
N ALA A 362 -12.08 4.86 -22.11
CA ALA A 362 -10.97 3.96 -22.46
C ALA A 362 -10.72 2.92 -21.36
N MET A 363 -10.65 3.35 -20.09
CA MET A 363 -10.37 2.46 -18.95
C MET A 363 -11.52 1.48 -18.73
N ARG A 364 -12.79 1.94 -18.73
CA ARG A 364 -13.95 1.06 -18.56
C ARG A 364 -14.09 0.07 -19.73
N ALA A 365 -13.76 0.47 -20.96
CA ALA A 365 -13.73 -0.45 -22.11
C ALA A 365 -12.66 -1.54 -21.95
N LEU A 366 -11.46 -1.16 -21.51
CA LEU A 366 -10.37 -2.09 -21.22
C LEU A 366 -10.78 -3.11 -20.15
N PHE A 367 -11.30 -2.63 -19.02
CA PHE A 367 -11.70 -3.46 -17.90
C PHE A 367 -12.90 -4.37 -18.22
N LYS A 368 -13.92 -3.85 -18.91
CA LYS A 368 -15.04 -4.67 -19.37
C LYS A 368 -14.59 -5.85 -20.23
N LYS A 369 -13.56 -5.65 -21.07
CA LYS A 369 -13.04 -6.68 -21.97
C LYS A 369 -12.11 -7.67 -21.29
N HIS A 370 -11.30 -7.20 -20.35
CA HIS A 370 -10.12 -7.94 -19.86
C HIS A 370 -10.12 -8.29 -18.38
N ASN A 371 -10.91 -7.60 -17.52
CA ASN A 371 -11.03 -8.04 -16.13
C ASN A 371 -11.69 -9.42 -16.04
N ARG A 372 -11.30 -10.19 -15.02
CA ARG A 372 -11.82 -11.54 -14.78
C ARG A 372 -12.23 -11.70 -13.31
N GLY A 373 -13.15 -12.66 -13.06
CA GLY A 373 -13.55 -13.03 -11.70
C GLY A 373 -14.56 -12.09 -11.03
N GLY A 374 -15.20 -11.17 -11.80
CA GLY A 374 -16.27 -10.32 -11.26
C GLY A 374 -15.78 -9.14 -10.40
N ILE A 375 -14.50 -8.74 -10.51
CA ILE A 375 -13.99 -7.55 -9.84
C ILE A 375 -14.81 -6.32 -10.22
N ARG A 376 -15.33 -5.63 -9.20
CA ARG A 376 -16.21 -4.46 -9.38
C ARG A 376 -15.46 -3.13 -9.29
N GLU A 377 -15.99 -2.13 -9.96
CA GLU A 377 -15.64 -0.73 -9.74
C GLU A 377 -16.30 -0.27 -8.44
N ILE A 378 -15.51 0.30 -7.52
CA ILE A 378 -16.00 0.93 -6.30
C ILE A 378 -16.09 2.43 -6.58
N PRO A 379 -17.30 3.03 -6.50
CA PRO A 379 -17.44 4.47 -6.71
C PRO A 379 -16.73 5.24 -5.61
N PHE A 380 -16.21 6.41 -5.97
CA PHE A 380 -15.76 7.39 -4.98
C PHE A 380 -16.98 8.04 -4.34
N GLU A 381 -17.21 7.81 -3.06
CA GLU A 381 -18.16 8.61 -2.31
C GLU A 381 -17.49 9.95 -1.96
N THR A 382 -17.76 10.97 -2.77
CA THR A 382 -17.43 12.34 -2.36
C THR A 382 -18.47 12.73 -1.33
N ASN A 383 -18.06 12.86 -0.05
CA ASN A 383 -18.90 13.52 0.94
C ASN A 383 -19.25 14.91 0.40
N GLN A 384 -20.52 15.12 0.11
CA GLN A 384 -21.10 16.40 -0.33
C GLN A 384 -21.01 17.46 0.73
#